data_2027b92ea76f7e0e123d3c0d7df4ecee
#
_entry.id   2027b92ea76f7e0e123d3c0d7df4ecee
#
_cell.length_a   1.000
_cell.length_b   1.000
_cell.length_c   1.000
_cell.angle_alpha   90.00
_cell.angle_beta   90.00
_cell.angle_gamma   90.00
#
_symmetry.space_group_name_H-M   'P 1'
#
loop_
_entity.id
_entity.type
_entity.pdbx_description
1 polymer ?
#
loop_
_entity_poly.entity_id
_entity_poly.type
_entity_poly.pdbx_seq_one_letter_code
_entity_poly.pdbx_strand_id
1 'polypeptide(L)'
;MKYVVVDLEMNPVDREFREVRRKMNEEVIEFGAVRLDEKFQQEAEFQCYVEPEYGPIKKHITKLTGITQAMVAGKEHYGKCFQDFVA
;
A
#
# COMPACT_ATOMS: atom_id res chain seq x y z
N MET A 1 -7.64 -1.86 25.80
CA MET A 1 -7.25 -1.11 24.59
C MET A 1 -6.70 -2.06 23.53
N LYS A 2 -7.11 -1.87 22.30
CA LYS A 2 -6.59 -2.66 21.19
C LYS A 2 -5.65 -1.82 20.34
N TYR A 3 -4.77 -2.48 19.62
CA TYR A 3 -3.74 -1.81 18.80
C TYR A 3 -3.88 -2.24 17.36
N VAL A 4 -3.65 -1.31 16.44
CA VAL A 4 -3.56 -1.62 15.00
C VAL A 4 -2.16 -1.20 14.55
N VAL A 5 -1.43 -2.15 13.97
CA VAL A 5 -0.11 -1.88 13.41
C VAL A 5 -0.23 -1.93 11.90
N VAL A 6 0.19 -0.85 11.24
CA VAL A 6 0.09 -0.69 9.78
C VAL A 6 1.48 -0.67 9.19
N ASP A 7 1.67 -1.39 8.11
CA ASP A 7 2.92 -1.41 7.34
C ASP A 7 2.59 -1.16 5.88
N LEU A 8 3.29 -0.23 5.26
CA LEU A 8 3.03 0.20 3.88
C LEU A 8 4.28 0.04 3.03
N GLU A 9 4.07 -0.41 1.79
CA GLU A 9 5.10 -0.33 0.75
C GLU A 9 4.67 0.72 -0.27
N MET A 10 5.62 1.53 -0.72
CA MET A 10 5.35 2.72 -1.53
C MET A 10 6.13 2.69 -2.84
N ASN A 11 5.58 3.37 -3.83
CA ASN A 11 6.24 3.56 -5.12
C ASN A 11 6.23 5.04 -5.48
N PRO A 12 7.33 5.60 -5.98
CA PRO A 12 7.36 7.02 -6.38
C PRO A 12 6.35 7.33 -7.47
N VAL A 13 5.67 8.45 -7.34
CA VAL A 13 4.78 8.98 -8.38
C VAL A 13 5.65 9.40 -9.56
N ASP A 14 5.25 9.04 -10.77
CA ASP A 14 6.01 9.36 -11.98
C ASP A 14 6.07 10.87 -12.21
N ARG A 15 7.19 11.32 -12.77
CA ARG A 15 7.47 12.75 -12.99
C ARG A 15 6.47 13.45 -13.88
N GLU A 16 5.84 12.72 -14.80
CA GLU A 16 4.85 13.31 -15.70
C GLU A 16 3.58 13.77 -14.98
N PHE A 17 3.32 13.25 -13.79
CA PHE A 17 2.16 13.61 -12.97
C PHE A 17 2.48 14.76 -12.03
N ARG A 18 2.79 15.93 -12.59
CA ARG A 18 3.29 17.07 -11.83
C ARG A 18 2.36 17.54 -10.73
N GLU A 19 1.05 17.61 -11.03
CA GLU A 19 0.08 18.09 -10.05
C GLU A 19 -0.06 17.14 -8.88
N VAL A 20 -0.01 15.84 -9.16
CA VAL A 20 -0.05 14.81 -8.11
C VAL A 20 1.19 14.90 -7.23
N ARG A 21 2.36 15.08 -7.85
CA ARG A 21 3.63 15.14 -7.12
C ARG A 21 3.75 16.36 -6.19
N ARG A 22 3.00 17.41 -6.45
CA ARG A 22 2.92 18.56 -5.54
C ARG A 22 2.26 18.19 -4.22
N LYS A 23 1.34 17.21 -4.24
CA LYS A 23 0.55 16.81 -3.08
C LYS A 23 1.12 15.56 -2.43
N MET A 24 1.66 14.64 -3.23
CA MET A 24 2.29 13.42 -2.71
C MET A 24 3.37 12.94 -3.68
N ASN A 25 4.50 12.51 -3.14
CA ASN A 25 5.63 12.03 -3.93
C ASN A 25 5.59 10.53 -4.16
N GLU A 26 4.84 9.81 -3.34
CA GLU A 26 4.77 8.35 -3.39
C GLU A 26 3.33 7.92 -3.23
N GLU A 27 3.01 6.72 -3.73
CA GLU A 27 1.70 6.11 -3.55
C GLU A 27 1.87 4.69 -3.02
N VAL A 28 0.85 4.22 -2.30
CA VAL A 28 0.86 2.89 -1.68
C VAL A 28 0.70 1.81 -2.74
N ILE A 29 1.51 0.75 -2.66
CA ILE A 29 1.38 -0.43 -3.52
C ILE A 29 1.13 -1.71 -2.72
N GLU A 30 1.34 -1.67 -1.43
CA GLU A 30 0.90 -2.74 -0.54
C GLU A 30 0.50 -2.14 0.80
N PHE A 31 -0.63 -2.58 1.33
CA PHE A 31 -1.15 -2.16 2.62
C PHE A 31 -1.30 -3.40 3.48
N GLY A 32 -0.57 -3.45 4.57
CA GLY A 32 -0.66 -4.53 5.54
C GLY A 32 -1.03 -3.98 6.91
N ALA A 33 -1.83 -4.72 7.66
CA ALA A 33 -2.19 -4.34 9.01
C ALA A 33 -2.47 -5.57 9.86
N VAL A 34 -2.16 -5.47 11.14
CA VAL A 34 -2.55 -6.47 12.13
C VAL A 34 -3.25 -5.76 13.28
N ARG A 35 -4.25 -6.41 13.84
CA ARG A 35 -4.89 -5.95 15.06
C ARG A 35 -4.43 -6.81 16.22
N LEU A 36 -4.00 -6.16 17.29
CA LEU A 36 -3.50 -6.82 18.48
C LEU A 36 -4.47 -6.59 19.64
N ASP A 37 -4.63 -7.59 20.49
CA ASP A 37 -5.40 -7.47 21.70
C ASP A 37 -4.57 -6.76 22.80
N GLU A 38 -5.13 -6.67 23.99
CA GLU A 38 -4.49 -6.00 25.14
C GLU A 38 -3.20 -6.67 25.57
N LYS A 39 -3.00 -7.95 25.22
CA LYS A 39 -1.80 -8.72 25.52
C LYS A 39 -0.82 -8.78 24.35
N PHE A 40 -1.06 -7.94 23.31
CA PHE A 40 -0.27 -7.89 22.08
C PHE A 40 -0.31 -9.18 21.27
N GLN A 41 -1.38 -9.96 21.41
CA GLN A 41 -1.59 -11.14 20.58
C GLN A 41 -2.41 -10.75 19.35
N GLN A 42 -2.05 -11.31 18.21
CA GLN A 42 -2.73 -11.00 16.96
C GLN A 42 -4.14 -11.57 16.92
N GLU A 43 -5.13 -10.70 16.71
CA GLU A 43 -6.54 -11.07 16.57
C GLU A 43 -6.97 -11.16 15.11
N ALA A 44 -6.44 -10.29 14.28
CA ALA A 44 -6.84 -10.18 12.89
C ALA A 44 -5.69 -9.65 12.05
N GLU A 45 -5.77 -9.93 10.75
CA GLU A 45 -4.77 -9.50 9.78
C GLU A 45 -5.50 -9.02 8.53
N PHE A 46 -4.94 -7.99 7.90
CA PHE A 46 -5.42 -7.47 6.62
C PHE A 46 -4.22 -7.25 5.71
N GLN A 47 -4.36 -7.61 4.44
CA GLN A 47 -3.32 -7.38 3.45
C GLN A 47 -3.97 -7.13 2.10
N CYS A 48 -3.48 -6.13 1.38
CA CYS A 48 -4.02 -5.75 0.09
C CYS A 48 -2.90 -5.20 -0.78
N TYR A 49 -2.74 -5.74 -1.99
CA TYR A 49 -1.93 -5.10 -3.03
C TYR A 49 -2.76 -4.02 -3.69
N VAL A 50 -2.10 -2.95 -4.09
CA VAL A 50 -2.74 -1.77 -4.67
C VAL A 50 -2.11 -1.51 -6.03
N GLU A 51 -2.94 -1.40 -7.06
CA GLU A 51 -2.44 -1.01 -8.37
C GLU A 51 -2.14 0.49 -8.36
N PRO A 52 -0.90 0.90 -8.68
CA PRO A 52 -0.57 2.33 -8.68
C PRO A 52 -1.29 3.06 -9.82
N GLU A 53 -1.72 4.29 -9.52
CA GLU A 53 -2.45 5.12 -10.48
C GLU A 53 -1.52 6.06 -11.25
N TYR A 54 -0.32 6.34 -10.72
CA TYR A 54 0.52 7.42 -11.21
C TYR A 54 1.89 6.94 -11.66
N GLY A 55 1.88 5.90 -12.47
CA GLY A 55 3.06 5.34 -13.09
C GLY A 55 3.34 3.91 -12.67
N PRO A 56 4.18 3.20 -13.42
CA PRO A 56 4.51 1.81 -13.11
C PRO A 56 5.42 1.71 -11.89
N ILE A 57 5.48 0.52 -11.30
CA ILE A 57 6.40 0.25 -10.20
C ILE A 57 7.84 0.38 -10.70
N LYS A 58 8.65 1.18 -10.02
CA LYS A 58 10.04 1.40 -10.39
C LYS A 58 10.87 0.14 -10.11
N LYS A 59 11.89 -0.09 -10.92
CA LYS A 59 12.74 -1.29 -10.78
C LYS A 59 13.37 -1.41 -9.41
N HIS A 60 13.84 -0.30 -8.86
CA HIS A 60 14.48 -0.32 -7.53
C HIS A 60 13.49 -0.66 -6.41
N ILE A 61 12.21 -0.32 -6.59
CA ILE A 61 11.17 -0.68 -5.62
C ILE A 61 10.90 -2.17 -5.67
N THR A 62 10.78 -2.75 -6.87
CA THR A 62 10.63 -4.21 -7.01
C THR A 62 11.81 -4.93 -6.36
N LYS A 63 13.02 -4.42 -6.57
CA LYS A 63 14.21 -5.03 -5.98
C LYS A 63 14.21 -4.96 -4.47
N LEU A 64 13.73 -3.84 -3.90
CA LEU A 64 13.68 -3.63 -2.46
C LEU A 64 12.56 -4.42 -1.77
N THR A 65 11.38 -4.44 -2.36
CA THR A 65 10.16 -4.99 -1.73
C THR A 65 9.79 -6.38 -2.22
N GLY A 66 10.27 -6.77 -3.40
CA GLY A 66 9.83 -8.00 -4.06
C GLY A 66 8.51 -7.85 -4.81
N ILE A 67 7.87 -6.69 -4.76
CA ILE A 67 6.59 -6.45 -5.43
C ILE A 67 6.82 -6.12 -6.89
N THR A 68 6.22 -6.91 -7.79
CA THR A 68 6.34 -6.73 -9.23
C THR A 68 5.09 -6.06 -9.79
N GLN A 69 5.21 -5.51 -11.00
CA GLN A 69 4.07 -4.95 -11.71
C GLN A 69 2.94 -5.99 -11.88
N ALA A 70 3.31 -7.23 -12.17
CA ALA A 70 2.33 -8.31 -12.34
C ALA A 70 1.53 -8.58 -11.08
N MET A 71 2.14 -8.44 -9.91
CA MET A 71 1.47 -8.69 -8.63
C MET A 71 0.37 -7.67 -8.33
N VAL A 72 0.52 -6.44 -8.81
CA VAL A 72 -0.46 -5.37 -8.55
C VAL A 72 -1.42 -5.15 -9.73
N ALA A 73 -1.12 -5.71 -10.90
CA ALA A 73 -1.95 -5.52 -12.10
C ALA A 73 -3.36 -6.04 -11.86
N GLY A 74 -4.36 -5.22 -12.16
CA GLY A 74 -5.76 -5.57 -11.97
C GLY A 74 -6.25 -5.51 -10.53
N LYS A 75 -5.39 -5.13 -9.59
CA LYS A 75 -5.80 -4.95 -8.20
C LYS A 75 -6.51 -3.60 -8.05
N GLU A 76 -7.25 -3.47 -6.95
CA GLU A 76 -7.94 -2.22 -6.65
C GLU A 76 -6.96 -1.08 -6.40
N HIS A 77 -7.39 0.14 -6.62
CA HIS A 77 -6.63 1.32 -6.25
C HIS A 77 -6.75 1.59 -4.74
N TYR A 78 -5.91 2.47 -4.22
CA TYR A 78 -5.78 2.67 -2.79
C TYR A 78 -7.09 3.00 -2.07
N GLY A 79 -7.94 3.83 -2.67
CA GLY A 79 -9.21 4.22 -2.04
C GLY A 79 -10.07 3.02 -1.68
N LYS A 80 -10.18 2.05 -2.59
CA LYS A 80 -10.95 0.83 -2.34
C LYS A 80 -10.29 -0.06 -1.29
N CYS A 81 -8.98 -0.20 -1.37
CA CYS A 81 -8.21 -0.97 -0.37
C CYS A 81 -8.42 -0.39 1.04
N PHE A 82 -8.34 0.93 1.16
CA PHE A 82 -8.53 1.61 2.44
C PHE A 82 -9.96 1.44 2.96
N GLN A 83 -10.97 1.53 2.07
CA GLN A 83 -12.36 1.28 2.45
C GLN A 83 -12.56 -0.12 3.01
N ASP A 84 -11.96 -1.12 2.36
CA ASP A 84 -12.04 -2.51 2.81
C ASP A 84 -11.37 -2.69 4.17
N PHE A 85 -10.26 -1.99 4.40
CA PHE A 85 -9.54 -2.05 5.67
C PHE A 85 -10.39 -1.49 6.82
N VAL A 86 -11.08 -0.36 6.61
CA VAL A 86 -11.86 0.27 7.67
C VAL A 86 -13.23 -0.37 7.89
N ALA A 87 -13.66 -1.23 7.00
CA ALA A 87 -14.97 -1.90 7.09
C ALA A 87 -15.04 -2.92 8.22
#